data_8d886bff3a920025db6e3854c32380eb
#
_entry.id   8d886bff3a920025db6e3854c32380eb
#
_cell.length_a   1.000
_cell.length_b   1.000
_cell.length_c   1.000
_cell.angle_alpha   90.00
_cell.angle_beta   90.00
_cell.angle_gamma   90.00
#
_symmetry.space_group_name_H-M   'P 1'
#
loop_
_entity.id
_entity.type
_entity.pdbx_description
1 polymer ?
#
loop_
_entity_poly.entity_id
_entity_poly.type
_entity_poly.pdbx_seq_one_letter_code
_entity_poly.pdbx_strand_id
1 'polypeptide(L)'
;IRGKSLCCWTAPFMNLFERKAVNMNKKELYNIWKREEEVAQIQGWDFSHIEGRYDVENDLPWSYEEIVRSYLDNSKQIMDYDTGGAEFLLSLNHPYDKTAVTEGYKPNVELCKRRLLPLGINFKECSNPKNIPFEDEMFDLMINRHGEFEQDEIYRLLKKDGIFITEQVGENNERDLVQMVLPD
;
A
#
# COMPACT_ATOMS: atom_id res chain seq x y z
N ILE A 1 8.07 22.04 16.93
CA ILE A 1 6.82 21.29 16.67
C ILE A 1 7.26 19.85 16.52
N ARG A 2 6.97 19.01 17.54
CA ARG A 2 7.32 17.60 17.54
C ARG A 2 6.29 16.89 16.65
N GLY A 3 6.68 16.50 15.44
CA GLY A 3 5.91 15.60 14.59
C GLY A 3 5.88 14.20 15.22
N LYS A 4 4.74 13.79 15.75
CA LYS A 4 4.48 12.38 16.02
C LYS A 4 4.06 11.75 14.71
N SER A 5 4.98 11.04 14.07
CA SER A 5 4.63 10.06 13.04
C SER A 5 4.08 8.85 13.77
N LEU A 6 2.82 8.59 13.64
CA LEU A 6 2.17 7.45 14.27
C LEU A 6 1.36 6.69 13.22
N CYS A 7 2.03 5.77 12.50
CA CYS A 7 1.41 4.49 12.26
C CYS A 7 1.80 3.61 13.46
N CYS A 8 1.12 3.77 14.57
CA CYS A 8 1.37 2.97 15.75
C CYS A 8 0.55 1.69 15.68
N TRP A 9 1.19 0.61 15.34
CA TRP A 9 0.79 -0.73 15.77
C TRP A 9 1.04 -0.84 17.27
N THR A 10 0.31 -0.08 18.09
CA THR A 10 0.44 -0.15 19.55
C THR A 10 -0.67 -1.00 20.15
N ALA A 11 -0.34 -2.26 20.45
CA ALA A 11 -0.51 -2.83 21.78
C ALA A 11 -1.89 -3.15 22.41
N PRO A 12 -2.83 -3.87 21.77
CA PRO A 12 -3.49 -4.97 22.47
C PRO A 12 -2.70 -6.28 22.32
N PHE A 13 -1.74 -6.32 21.41
CA PHE A 13 -0.91 -7.50 21.14
C PHE A 13 -0.12 -7.97 22.37
N MET A 14 0.43 -7.05 23.14
CA MET A 14 1.19 -7.37 24.35
C MET A 14 0.31 -8.05 25.41
N ASN A 15 -0.92 -7.61 25.62
CA ASN A 15 -1.74 -8.16 26.72
C ASN A 15 -2.25 -9.58 26.51
N LEU A 16 -2.54 -10.02 25.27
CA LEU A 16 -3.00 -11.40 25.02
C LEU A 16 -1.84 -12.38 24.79
N PHE A 17 -0.77 -11.92 24.14
CA PHE A 17 0.45 -12.70 23.93
C PHE A 17 1.30 -12.78 25.19
N GLU A 18 1.46 -11.69 25.96
CA GLU A 18 2.17 -11.72 27.24
C GLU A 18 1.55 -12.71 28.22
N ARG A 19 0.23 -12.81 28.31
CA ARG A 19 -0.43 -13.77 29.22
C ARG A 19 -0.30 -15.22 28.79
N LYS A 20 -0.09 -15.53 27.49
CA LYS A 20 0.10 -16.90 26.97
C LYS A 20 1.58 -17.25 26.74
N ALA A 21 2.42 -16.27 26.38
CA ALA A 21 3.83 -16.49 26.09
C ALA A 21 4.68 -16.78 27.35
N VAL A 22 4.23 -16.35 28.53
CA VAL A 22 4.95 -16.53 29.81
C VAL A 22 5.25 -18.01 30.16
N ASN A 23 4.55 -18.96 29.55
CA ASN A 23 4.73 -20.40 29.81
C ASN A 23 4.99 -21.25 28.56
N MET A 24 5.26 -20.65 27.41
CA MET A 24 5.50 -21.41 26.17
C MET A 24 7.00 -21.60 25.95
N ASN A 25 7.39 -22.83 25.60
CA ASN A 25 8.77 -23.07 25.19
C ASN A 25 9.03 -22.53 23.77
N LYS A 26 10.31 -22.26 23.45
CA LYS A 26 10.72 -21.70 22.15
C LYS A 26 10.22 -22.48 20.94
N LYS A 27 10.10 -23.79 21.05
CA LYS A 27 9.64 -24.66 19.95
C LYS A 27 8.14 -24.50 19.70
N GLU A 28 7.36 -24.39 20.76
CA GLU A 28 5.90 -24.12 20.66
C GLU A 28 5.64 -22.76 20.04
N LEU A 29 6.36 -21.73 20.49
CA LEU A 29 6.27 -20.37 19.95
C LEU A 29 6.66 -20.34 18.48
N TYR A 30 7.77 -20.98 18.10
CA TYR A 30 8.20 -21.10 16.70
C TYR A 30 7.13 -21.77 15.82
N ASN A 31 6.51 -22.86 16.30
CA ASN A 31 5.48 -23.56 15.55
C ASN A 31 4.20 -22.72 15.37
N ILE A 32 3.89 -21.83 16.32
CA ILE A 32 2.79 -20.90 16.19
C ILE A 32 3.12 -19.86 15.13
N TRP A 33 4.29 -19.24 15.19
CA TRP A 33 4.71 -18.24 14.21
C TRP A 33 4.76 -18.81 12.79
N LYS A 34 5.25 -20.05 12.63
CA LYS A 34 5.22 -20.71 11.32
C LYS A 34 3.81 -20.91 10.77
N ARG A 35 2.86 -21.27 11.61
CA ARG A 35 1.45 -21.36 11.20
C ARG A 35 0.85 -20.02 10.85
N GLU A 36 1.15 -18.97 11.61
CA GLU A 36 0.71 -17.61 11.28
C GLU A 36 1.33 -17.14 9.95
N GLU A 37 2.62 -17.40 9.70
CA GLU A 37 3.29 -17.10 8.44
C GLU A 37 2.63 -17.79 7.24
N GLU A 38 2.23 -19.06 7.38
CA GLU A 38 1.56 -19.83 6.32
C GLU A 38 0.16 -19.27 5.98
N VAL A 39 -0.52 -18.72 6.98
CA VAL A 39 -1.89 -18.18 6.82
C VAL A 39 -1.88 -16.70 6.42
N ALA A 40 -0.88 -15.95 6.84
CA ALA A 40 -0.77 -14.51 6.63
C ALA A 40 -0.37 -14.15 5.19
N GLN A 41 -1.15 -14.62 4.20
CA GLN A 41 -1.00 -14.22 2.80
C GLN A 41 -1.94 -13.07 2.48
N ILE A 42 -1.43 -11.85 2.59
CA ILE A 42 -2.19 -10.63 2.29
C ILE A 42 -2.43 -10.54 0.78
N GLN A 43 -3.69 -10.28 0.38
CA GLN A 43 -4.07 -9.89 -0.96
C GLN A 43 -4.79 -8.54 -0.91
N GLY A 44 -4.27 -7.56 -1.62
CA GLY A 44 -4.77 -6.19 -1.49
C GLY A 44 -4.56 -5.67 -0.07
N TRP A 45 -5.57 -5.01 0.46
CA TRP A 45 -5.62 -4.50 1.82
C TRP A 45 -6.53 -5.35 2.73
N ASP A 46 -6.61 -6.65 2.47
CA ASP A 46 -7.38 -7.57 3.29
C ASP A 46 -6.60 -7.99 4.56
N PHE A 47 -6.91 -7.35 5.67
CA PHE A 47 -6.37 -7.64 7.00
C PHE A 47 -7.35 -8.44 7.88
N SER A 48 -8.37 -9.08 7.29
CA SER A 48 -9.40 -9.83 8.03
C SER A 48 -8.82 -10.92 8.93
N HIS A 49 -7.67 -11.53 8.53
CA HIS A 49 -6.98 -12.52 9.35
C HIS A 49 -6.55 -11.99 10.73
N ILE A 50 -6.26 -10.70 10.83
CA ILE A 50 -5.84 -10.04 12.08
C ILE A 50 -6.90 -9.11 12.66
N GLU A 51 -8.14 -9.18 12.19
CA GLU A 51 -9.24 -8.37 12.68
C GLU A 51 -9.39 -8.46 14.20
N GLY A 52 -9.59 -7.31 14.85
CA GLY A 52 -9.67 -7.21 16.31
C GLY A 52 -8.33 -7.36 17.03
N ARG A 53 -7.22 -7.48 16.31
CA ARG A 53 -5.86 -7.55 16.87
C ARG A 53 -5.05 -6.27 16.64
N TYR A 54 -5.62 -5.26 16.02
CA TYR A 54 -5.00 -3.96 15.77
C TYR A 54 -6.04 -2.83 15.83
N ASP A 55 -5.57 -1.64 16.14
CA ASP A 55 -6.33 -0.40 16.04
C ASP A 55 -5.66 0.52 15.02
N VAL A 56 -6.48 1.32 14.32
CA VAL A 56 -6.00 2.31 13.35
C VAL A 56 -6.26 3.70 13.91
N GLU A 57 -5.20 4.48 14.13
CA GLU A 57 -5.33 5.89 14.45
C GLU A 57 -5.59 6.70 13.17
N ASN A 58 -6.65 7.51 13.16
CA ASN A 58 -7.04 8.39 12.06
C ASN A 58 -6.90 9.86 12.48
N ASP A 59 -5.73 10.23 12.99
CA ASP A 59 -5.44 11.57 13.52
C ASP A 59 -4.54 12.40 12.59
N LEU A 60 -4.32 11.95 11.36
CA LEU A 60 -3.58 12.72 10.37
C LEU A 60 -4.29 14.03 10.06
N PRO A 61 -3.54 15.16 9.98
CA PRO A 61 -4.11 16.47 9.69
C PRO A 61 -4.52 16.64 8.22
N TRP A 62 -4.45 15.60 7.40
CA TRP A 62 -4.88 15.56 6.00
C TRP A 62 -5.61 14.26 5.69
N SER A 63 -6.39 14.28 4.63
CA SER A 63 -6.99 13.11 4.01
C SER A 63 -6.37 12.90 2.64
N TYR A 64 -5.67 11.79 2.44
CA TYR A 64 -5.12 11.42 1.13
C TYR A 64 -6.23 11.34 0.07
N GLU A 65 -7.37 10.76 0.41
CA GLU A 65 -8.51 10.68 -0.49
C GLU A 65 -9.03 12.06 -0.91
N GLU A 66 -9.21 12.99 0.02
CA GLU A 66 -9.68 14.35 -0.30
C GLU A 66 -8.68 15.09 -1.18
N ILE A 67 -7.37 14.93 -0.93
CA ILE A 67 -6.33 15.51 -1.75
C ILE A 67 -6.41 14.93 -3.17
N VAL A 68 -6.42 13.62 -3.33
CA VAL A 68 -6.51 12.97 -4.65
C VAL A 68 -7.77 13.43 -5.38
N ARG A 69 -8.94 13.42 -4.72
CA ARG A 69 -10.21 13.86 -5.32
C ARG A 69 -10.19 15.33 -5.75
N SER A 70 -9.46 16.20 -5.07
CA SER A 70 -9.35 17.61 -5.47
C SER A 70 -8.60 17.83 -6.79
N TYR A 71 -7.79 16.84 -7.21
CA TYR A 71 -7.07 16.85 -8.49
C TYR A 71 -7.71 15.99 -9.56
N LEU A 72 -8.74 15.18 -9.20
CA LEU A 72 -9.46 14.35 -10.17
C LEU A 72 -10.34 15.19 -11.09
N ASP A 73 -10.34 14.77 -12.35
CA ASP A 73 -11.23 15.26 -13.38
C ASP A 73 -11.46 14.12 -14.39
N ASN A 74 -12.70 13.86 -14.77
CA ASN A 74 -13.07 12.75 -15.67
C ASN A 74 -12.41 12.84 -17.07
N SER A 75 -11.80 13.95 -17.42
CA SER A 75 -11.04 14.11 -18.66
C SER A 75 -9.59 13.63 -18.58
N LYS A 76 -9.04 13.52 -17.38
CA LYS A 76 -7.63 13.20 -17.11
C LYS A 76 -7.31 11.73 -17.32
N GLN A 77 -6.11 11.45 -17.82
CA GLN A 77 -5.49 10.13 -17.76
C GLN A 77 -4.85 9.96 -16.38
N ILE A 78 -5.29 8.97 -15.63
CA ILE A 78 -4.74 8.70 -14.30
C ILE A 78 -4.02 7.37 -14.24
N MET A 79 -3.04 7.28 -13.34
CA MET A 79 -2.34 6.04 -13.04
C MET A 79 -2.25 5.84 -11.53
N ASP A 80 -2.64 4.66 -11.06
CA ASP A 80 -2.35 4.17 -9.71
C ASP A 80 -1.15 3.22 -9.78
N TYR A 81 -0.05 3.68 -9.20
CA TYR A 81 1.22 2.96 -9.23
C TYR A 81 1.39 2.13 -7.97
N ASP A 82 1.59 0.81 -8.15
CA ASP A 82 1.71 -0.18 -7.08
C ASP A 82 0.44 -0.21 -6.21
N THR A 83 -0.68 -0.52 -6.87
CA THR A 83 -2.05 -0.28 -6.39
C THR A 83 -2.51 -1.19 -5.23
N GLY A 84 -1.78 -2.29 -4.95
CA GLY A 84 -2.26 -3.33 -4.06
C GLY A 84 -3.44 -4.09 -4.66
N GLY A 85 -4.61 -4.02 -4.05
CA GLY A 85 -5.83 -4.66 -4.56
C GLY A 85 -6.72 -3.74 -5.40
N ALA A 86 -6.29 -2.52 -5.66
CA ALA A 86 -7.04 -1.46 -6.36
C ALA A 86 -8.32 -1.00 -5.64
N GLU A 87 -8.48 -1.28 -4.35
CA GLU A 87 -9.67 -0.89 -3.59
C GLU A 87 -9.84 0.63 -3.58
N PHE A 88 -8.76 1.35 -3.28
CA PHE A 88 -8.77 2.82 -3.25
C PHE A 88 -9.05 3.40 -4.63
N LEU A 89 -8.35 2.93 -5.67
CA LEU A 89 -8.55 3.40 -7.03
C LEU A 89 -10.02 3.25 -7.48
N LEU A 90 -10.61 2.08 -7.25
CA LEU A 90 -11.99 1.81 -7.64
C LEU A 90 -12.99 2.68 -6.87
N SER A 91 -12.67 3.06 -5.62
CA SER A 91 -13.50 3.98 -4.83
C SER A 91 -13.57 5.38 -5.41
N LEU A 92 -12.59 5.79 -6.20
CA LEU A 92 -12.55 7.11 -6.85
C LEU A 92 -13.62 7.26 -7.93
N ASN A 93 -14.14 6.16 -8.49
CA ASN A 93 -15.14 6.14 -9.57
C ASN A 93 -14.70 6.91 -10.82
N HIS A 94 -13.40 6.89 -11.14
CA HIS A 94 -12.87 7.51 -12.35
C HIS A 94 -13.21 6.68 -13.60
N PRO A 95 -13.36 7.31 -14.81
CA PRO A 95 -13.60 6.58 -16.05
C PRO A 95 -12.54 5.50 -16.31
N TYR A 96 -12.98 4.26 -16.50
CA TYR A 96 -12.09 3.10 -16.60
C TYR A 96 -11.17 3.13 -17.82
N ASP A 97 -11.65 3.69 -18.92
CA ASP A 97 -10.90 3.88 -20.17
C ASP A 97 -9.80 4.93 -20.06
N LYS A 98 -9.80 5.71 -18.98
CA LYS A 98 -8.79 6.73 -18.65
C LYS A 98 -7.96 6.38 -17.42
N THR A 99 -8.06 5.13 -16.97
CA THR A 99 -7.39 4.63 -15.80
C THR A 99 -6.36 3.58 -16.16
N ALA A 100 -5.14 3.77 -15.68
CA ALA A 100 -4.06 2.81 -15.77
C ALA A 100 -3.59 2.39 -14.37
N VAL A 101 -3.03 1.18 -14.27
CA VAL A 101 -2.63 0.58 -12.99
C VAL A 101 -1.39 -0.27 -13.17
N THR A 102 -0.49 -0.22 -12.20
CA THR A 102 0.57 -1.22 -12.05
C THR A 102 0.49 -1.95 -10.71
N GLU A 103 1.02 -3.16 -10.71
CA GLU A 103 1.20 -3.98 -9.51
C GLU A 103 2.30 -5.02 -9.76
N GLY A 104 3.16 -5.25 -8.77
CA GLY A 104 4.31 -6.17 -8.89
C GLY A 104 4.24 -7.39 -7.99
N TYR A 105 3.54 -7.31 -6.87
CA TYR A 105 3.40 -8.42 -5.93
C TYR A 105 2.44 -9.49 -6.48
N LYS A 106 2.94 -10.70 -6.73
CA LYS A 106 2.21 -11.76 -7.43
C LYS A 106 0.77 -12.02 -6.95
N PRO A 107 0.48 -12.12 -5.64
CA PRO A 107 -0.90 -12.30 -5.19
C PRO A 107 -1.81 -11.15 -5.58
N ASN A 108 -1.31 -9.90 -5.54
CA ASN A 108 -2.05 -8.72 -5.95
C ASN A 108 -2.20 -8.63 -7.46
N VAL A 109 -1.18 -9.03 -8.23
CA VAL A 109 -1.26 -9.11 -9.70
C VAL A 109 -2.45 -9.97 -10.14
N GLU A 110 -2.60 -11.15 -9.55
CA GLU A 110 -3.73 -12.04 -9.89
C GLU A 110 -5.08 -11.46 -9.43
N LEU A 111 -5.09 -10.76 -8.31
CA LEU A 111 -6.27 -10.03 -7.82
C LEU A 111 -6.65 -8.91 -8.79
N CYS A 112 -5.68 -8.08 -9.19
CA CYS A 112 -5.87 -6.98 -10.14
C CYS A 112 -6.35 -7.48 -11.51
N LYS A 113 -5.76 -8.55 -12.03
CA LYS A 113 -6.23 -9.17 -13.30
C LYS A 113 -7.72 -9.53 -13.22
N ARG A 114 -8.15 -10.17 -12.13
CA ARG A 114 -9.57 -10.55 -11.96
C ARG A 114 -10.50 -9.35 -11.79
N ARG A 115 -10.06 -8.29 -11.12
CA ARG A 115 -10.88 -7.11 -10.81
C ARG A 115 -10.91 -6.08 -11.93
N LEU A 116 -9.77 -5.80 -12.56
CA LEU A 116 -9.57 -4.63 -13.40
C LEU A 116 -9.75 -4.93 -14.90
N LEU A 117 -9.28 -6.09 -15.39
CA LEU A 117 -9.39 -6.42 -16.80
C LEU A 117 -10.84 -6.49 -17.30
N PRO A 118 -11.82 -7.06 -16.54
CA PRO A 118 -13.22 -7.05 -16.97
C PRO A 118 -13.83 -5.64 -17.05
N LEU A 119 -13.27 -4.67 -16.34
CA LEU A 119 -13.70 -3.27 -16.35
C LEU A 119 -13.08 -2.46 -17.52
N GLY A 120 -12.10 -3.02 -18.22
CA GLY A 120 -11.39 -2.33 -19.28
C GLY A 120 -10.28 -1.39 -18.79
N ILE A 121 -9.90 -1.46 -17.51
CA ILE A 121 -8.79 -0.68 -16.96
C ILE A 121 -7.46 -1.20 -17.53
N ASN A 122 -6.57 -0.29 -17.92
CA ASN A 122 -5.26 -0.60 -18.50
C ASN A 122 -4.28 -1.07 -17.41
N PHE A 123 -4.34 -2.35 -17.08
CA PHE A 123 -3.47 -2.98 -16.07
C PHE A 123 -2.18 -3.52 -16.69
N LYS A 124 -1.05 -3.23 -16.02
CA LYS A 124 0.27 -3.79 -16.35
C LYS A 124 0.93 -4.39 -15.11
N GLU A 125 1.40 -5.62 -15.23
CA GLU A 125 2.27 -6.22 -14.22
C GLU A 125 3.64 -5.54 -14.26
N CYS A 126 4.10 -4.99 -13.13
CA CYS A 126 5.36 -4.28 -13.02
C CYS A 126 5.95 -4.45 -11.62
N SER A 127 7.09 -5.13 -11.54
CA SER A 127 7.86 -5.34 -10.31
C SER A 127 9.16 -4.53 -10.28
N ASN A 128 9.44 -3.74 -11.32
CA ASN A 128 10.64 -2.93 -11.43
C ASN A 128 10.27 -1.44 -11.50
N PRO A 129 10.50 -0.66 -10.44
CA PRO A 129 10.15 0.76 -10.43
C PRO A 129 10.96 1.60 -11.41
N LYS A 130 12.08 1.07 -11.95
CA LYS A 130 12.97 1.74 -12.92
C LYS A 130 12.54 1.55 -14.38
N ASN A 131 11.51 0.78 -14.64
CA ASN A 131 11.06 0.50 -16.00
C ASN A 131 9.57 0.17 -16.01
N ILE A 132 8.77 1.19 -15.87
CA ILE A 132 7.31 1.08 -15.85
C ILE A 132 6.80 0.97 -17.31
N PRO A 133 5.99 -0.04 -17.66
CA PRO A 133 5.66 -0.39 -19.03
C PRO A 133 4.57 0.49 -19.68
N PHE A 134 4.75 1.81 -19.60
CA PHE A 134 3.91 2.83 -20.24
C PHE A 134 4.76 3.83 -21.02
N GLU A 135 4.14 4.49 -21.99
CA GLU A 135 4.77 5.51 -22.82
C GLU A 135 5.07 6.80 -22.02
N ASP A 136 6.00 7.62 -22.51
CA ASP A 136 6.33 8.92 -21.94
C ASP A 136 5.13 9.87 -21.99
N GLU A 137 5.06 10.81 -21.04
CA GLU A 137 4.06 11.88 -21.00
C GLU A 137 2.61 11.41 -21.14
N MET A 138 2.28 10.27 -20.52
CA MET A 138 0.97 9.64 -20.68
C MET A 138 -0.08 10.11 -19.67
N PHE A 139 0.35 10.50 -18.45
CA PHE A 139 -0.57 10.70 -17.34
C PHE A 139 -0.66 12.17 -16.88
N ASP A 140 -1.89 12.61 -16.60
CA ASP A 140 -2.17 13.91 -16.01
C ASP A 140 -2.07 13.86 -14.48
N LEU A 141 -2.36 12.70 -13.88
CA LEU A 141 -2.29 12.45 -12.45
C LEU A 141 -1.75 11.05 -12.21
N MET A 142 -0.72 10.96 -11.39
CA MET A 142 -0.24 9.68 -10.85
C MET A 142 -0.42 9.66 -9.33
N ILE A 143 -0.88 8.55 -8.81
CA ILE A 143 -1.08 8.32 -7.37
C ILE A 143 -0.31 7.08 -6.92
N ASN A 144 0.13 7.10 -5.66
CA ASN A 144 0.83 5.99 -5.03
C ASN A 144 0.64 6.03 -3.51
N ARG A 145 0.47 4.89 -2.88
CA ARG A 145 0.44 4.76 -1.41
C ARG A 145 1.38 3.66 -0.97
N HIS A 146 2.38 4.05 -0.17
CA HIS A 146 3.34 3.14 0.48
C HIS A 146 4.23 2.31 -0.46
N GLY A 147 4.03 2.40 -1.78
CA GLY A 147 4.85 1.71 -2.77
C GLY A 147 6.17 2.45 -3.04
N GLU A 148 7.22 1.69 -3.33
CA GLU A 148 8.51 2.24 -3.79
C GLU A 148 8.35 2.85 -5.19
N PHE A 149 8.99 3.98 -5.46
CA PHE A 149 8.98 4.60 -6.78
C PHE A 149 10.33 5.22 -7.13
N GLU A 150 10.59 5.32 -8.43
CA GLU A 150 11.77 6.01 -8.99
C GLU A 150 11.37 7.35 -9.57
N GLN A 151 12.03 8.42 -9.16
CA GLN A 151 11.67 9.79 -9.53
C GLN A 151 11.76 10.03 -11.04
N ASP A 152 12.77 9.47 -11.70
CA ASP A 152 12.98 9.62 -13.14
C ASP A 152 11.85 8.97 -13.95
N GLU A 153 11.33 7.82 -13.50
CA GLU A 153 10.21 7.15 -14.14
C GLU A 153 8.88 7.92 -13.92
N ILE A 154 8.65 8.42 -12.71
CA ILE A 154 7.49 9.28 -12.46
C ILE A 154 7.53 10.52 -13.36
N TYR A 155 8.70 11.18 -13.46
CA TYR A 155 8.87 12.33 -14.32
C TYR A 155 8.65 12.00 -15.82
N ARG A 156 9.16 10.86 -16.28
CA ARG A 156 8.99 10.39 -17.66
C ARG A 156 7.53 10.16 -18.04
N LEU A 157 6.77 9.58 -17.13
CA LEU A 157 5.39 9.17 -17.36
C LEU A 157 4.39 10.32 -17.25
N LEU A 158 4.70 11.35 -16.46
CA LEU A 158 3.83 12.52 -16.32
C LEU A 158 3.88 13.40 -17.56
N LYS A 159 2.71 13.86 -17.98
CA LYS A 159 2.62 14.96 -18.93
C LYS A 159 3.21 16.22 -18.36
N LYS A 160 3.49 17.21 -19.24
CA LYS A 160 3.79 18.57 -18.79
C LYS A 160 2.66 19.06 -17.88
N ASP A 161 3.02 19.62 -16.74
CA ASP A 161 2.10 20.07 -15.68
C ASP A 161 1.28 18.95 -15.02
N GLY A 162 1.65 17.67 -15.26
CA GLY A 162 1.10 16.51 -14.57
C GLY A 162 1.48 16.47 -13.09
N ILE A 163 0.68 15.80 -12.28
CA ILE A 163 0.83 15.82 -10.82
C ILE A 163 1.07 14.41 -10.32
N PHE A 164 2.03 14.28 -9.40
CA PHE A 164 2.22 13.05 -8.62
C PHE A 164 1.82 13.28 -7.16
N ILE A 165 0.93 12.42 -6.65
CA ILE A 165 0.49 12.45 -5.26
C ILE A 165 0.89 11.13 -4.61
N THR A 166 1.68 11.19 -3.55
CA THR A 166 2.07 10.01 -2.80
C THR A 166 1.87 10.21 -1.31
N GLU A 167 1.50 9.13 -0.62
CA GLU A 167 1.49 9.03 0.84
C GLU A 167 2.48 7.94 1.26
N GLN A 168 3.44 8.29 2.09
CA GLN A 168 4.50 7.39 2.52
C GLN A 168 4.59 7.34 4.04
N VAL A 169 5.09 6.22 4.56
CA VAL A 169 5.39 6.08 5.99
C VAL A 169 6.56 6.99 6.38
N GLY A 170 6.52 7.50 7.60
CA GLY A 170 7.61 8.34 8.12
C GLY A 170 8.87 7.54 8.44
N GLU A 171 10.00 8.22 8.56
CA GLU A 171 11.32 7.64 8.84
C GLU A 171 11.40 6.80 10.14
N ASN A 172 10.50 7.03 11.06
CA ASN A 172 10.44 6.33 12.35
C ASN A 172 9.37 5.23 12.38
N ASN A 173 8.78 4.88 11.22
CA ASN A 173 7.79 3.82 11.16
C ASN A 173 8.43 2.49 11.59
N GLU A 174 7.75 1.79 12.51
CA GLU A 174 8.18 0.50 13.07
C GLU A 174 9.61 0.48 13.65
N ARG A 175 10.21 1.64 13.94
CA ARG A 175 11.60 1.75 14.39
C ARG A 175 11.88 0.89 15.62
N ASP A 176 10.97 0.87 16.60
CA ASP A 176 11.15 0.08 17.81
C ASP A 176 11.17 -1.43 17.51
N LEU A 177 10.30 -1.88 16.60
CA LEU A 177 10.27 -3.27 16.15
C LEU A 177 11.53 -3.63 15.36
N VAL A 178 11.98 -2.75 14.47
CA VAL A 178 13.21 -2.94 13.69
C VAL A 178 14.42 -3.05 14.62
N GLN A 179 14.53 -2.19 15.63
CA GLN A 179 15.61 -2.23 16.60
C GLN A 179 15.61 -3.50 17.48
N MET A 180 14.43 -4.10 17.72
CA MET A 180 14.36 -5.39 18.43
C MET A 180 14.90 -6.55 17.60
N VAL A 181 14.75 -6.50 16.28
CA VAL A 181 15.10 -7.59 15.36
C VAL A 181 16.49 -7.41 14.77
N LEU A 182 16.87 -6.17 14.50
CA LEU A 182 18.13 -5.75 13.89
C LEU A 182 18.78 -4.68 14.80
N PRO A 183 19.28 -5.05 15.98
CA PRO A 183 20.02 -4.11 16.83
C PRO A 183 21.31 -3.68 16.10
N ASP A 184 21.60 -2.36 16.15
CA ASP A 184 22.84 -1.76 15.62
C ASP A 184 24.10 -2.39 16.23
#